data_46a5bb87f3d03d8bd3e8709e4870695d
#
_entry.id   46a5bb87f3d03d8bd3e8709e4870695d
#
_cell.length_a   1.000
_cell.length_b   1.000
_cell.length_c   1.000
_cell.angle_alpha   90.00
_cell.angle_beta   90.00
_cell.angle_gamma   90.00
#
_symmetry.space_group_name_H-M   'P 1'
#
loop_
_entity.id
_entity.type
_entity.pdbx_description
1 polymer ?
#
loop_
_entity_poly.entity_id
_entity_poly.type
_entity_poly.pdbx_seq_one_letter_code
_entity_poly.pdbx_strand_id
1 'polypeptide(L)'
;MRFFRSSVVPAAALAVVTALSPLALSPSLLAPANAAPAVAAPAVAAPAVAAPAVPAVRTAPRVPEAPVHAAQAPALPATAHHKPFKAAGKNSSYHIYTNGIDRSKAVGVLFYLGGDYDNPGETWVHSPQGTALTALAAQARKKNMILVVPISPDHKLKPNGITWWEDADGNGDYFRALKDSLVKTYDLDTSRVWLAGYSGGAEFITYELLADRQNWIRGGGATIIGGGGASGMQTAPSAAVRSLPITWHAGTKDVAGSTNPPTWSASAAAAQGMKRFRADGFTRTSLKTLQGYNHDDYDIVGLIAQGLATLPPAPTTTGQTATLGTPQTSWLRGAIRTDYVATGGMGTYGQPTSAEKPTGRAGGVYQGFTKNYTYYWSPATGAHPVKWGTGIGNAYKAAGLERGWGYPVMAERKIPGGAYQDFRNGNARYRAMYSPATGTRVIKLSGGIGTAWQKAGHEHAWGYPATDEYAVSGGMAQRFSRGVVATWHRSTGKVTVSRG
;
A
#
# COMPACT_ATOMS: atom_id res chain seq x y z
N MET A 1 -23.42 2.86 28.67
CA MET A 1 -24.36 2.19 27.77
C MET A 1 -24.96 3.20 26.82
N ARG A 2 -24.35 3.41 25.68
CA ARG A 2 -24.96 4.09 24.52
C ARG A 2 -24.40 3.44 23.28
N PHE A 3 -25.19 2.49 22.77
CA PHE A 3 -24.96 1.83 21.51
C PHE A 3 -25.24 2.78 20.34
N PHE A 4 -24.51 2.61 19.30
CA PHE A 4 -24.70 3.11 17.94
C PHE A 4 -26.01 3.86 17.69
N ARG A 5 -25.94 5.15 17.35
CA ARG A 5 -27.02 5.81 16.64
C ARG A 5 -26.98 5.37 15.17
N SER A 6 -27.68 4.30 14.87
CA SER A 6 -28.16 4.01 13.52
C SER A 6 -29.27 4.99 13.19
N SER A 7 -29.03 5.86 12.23
CA SER A 7 -30.10 6.55 11.53
C SER A 7 -30.84 5.54 10.66
N VAL A 8 -31.95 5.06 11.15
CA VAL A 8 -32.90 4.27 10.36
C VAL A 8 -33.70 5.24 9.51
N VAL A 9 -33.54 5.16 8.20
CA VAL A 9 -34.46 5.74 7.23
C VAL A 9 -35.46 4.66 6.86
N PRO A 10 -36.78 4.90 6.96
CA PRO A 10 -37.78 3.88 6.65
C PRO A 10 -37.87 3.66 5.15
N ALA A 11 -37.87 2.41 4.74
CA ALA A 11 -38.18 1.98 3.39
C ALA A 11 -39.67 2.14 3.10
N ALA A 12 -40.00 3.00 2.14
CA ALA A 12 -41.31 3.02 1.50
C ALA A 12 -41.26 2.05 0.30
N ALA A 13 -42.09 1.03 0.37
CA ALA A 13 -42.33 0.11 -0.73
C ALA A 13 -43.20 0.79 -1.81
N LEU A 14 -42.79 0.68 -3.07
CA LEU A 14 -43.72 0.78 -4.19
C LEU A 14 -43.29 -0.25 -5.25
N ALA A 15 -44.14 -1.28 -5.40
CA ALA A 15 -44.08 -2.25 -6.48
C ALA A 15 -44.79 -1.65 -7.73
N VAL A 16 -44.14 -1.70 -8.87
CA VAL A 16 -44.80 -1.72 -10.18
C VAL A 16 -44.14 -2.74 -11.07
N VAL A 17 -44.91 -3.76 -11.40
CA VAL A 17 -44.65 -4.78 -12.41
C VAL A 17 -45.07 -4.21 -13.76
N THR A 18 -44.20 -4.26 -14.76
CA THR A 18 -44.60 -4.41 -16.17
C THR A 18 -43.54 -5.15 -16.95
N ALA A 19 -43.95 -6.27 -17.46
CA ALA A 19 -43.25 -7.10 -18.41
C ALA A 19 -43.36 -6.52 -19.80
N LEU A 20 -42.28 -6.59 -20.60
CA LEU A 20 -42.33 -6.64 -22.07
C LEU A 20 -41.12 -7.42 -22.61
N SER A 21 -41.45 -8.37 -23.46
CA SER A 21 -40.59 -9.39 -24.08
C SER A 21 -39.72 -8.84 -25.23
N PRO A 22 -38.79 -9.67 -25.78
CA PRO A 22 -37.63 -9.18 -26.54
C PRO A 22 -37.91 -9.12 -28.07
N LEU A 23 -37.28 -8.18 -28.73
CA LEU A 23 -37.14 -8.17 -30.18
C LEU A 23 -35.70 -8.58 -30.56
N ALA A 24 -35.62 -9.69 -31.28
CA ALA A 24 -34.44 -10.18 -31.94
C ALA A 24 -34.13 -9.33 -33.20
N LEU A 25 -32.91 -8.91 -33.38
CA LEU A 25 -32.39 -8.41 -34.66
C LEU A 25 -31.10 -9.14 -35.04
N SER A 26 -31.15 -9.77 -36.19
CA SER A 26 -30.10 -10.58 -36.81
C SER A 26 -28.91 -9.74 -37.31
N PRO A 27 -27.72 -10.33 -37.46
CA PRO A 27 -26.52 -9.61 -37.91
C PRO A 27 -26.46 -9.56 -39.46
N SER A 28 -26.21 -8.38 -40.03
CA SER A 28 -25.85 -8.20 -41.43
C SER A 28 -24.33 -8.29 -41.63
N LEU A 29 -23.94 -9.22 -42.45
CA LEU A 29 -22.61 -9.40 -43.01
C LEU A 29 -22.26 -8.21 -43.95
N LEU A 30 -21.10 -7.57 -43.69
CA LEU A 30 -20.43 -6.73 -44.67
C LEU A 30 -19.03 -7.27 -44.93
N ALA A 31 -18.77 -7.57 -46.23
CA ALA A 31 -17.54 -8.13 -46.76
C ALA A 31 -16.40 -7.07 -46.85
N PRO A 32 -15.11 -7.49 -46.88
CA PRO A 32 -13.99 -6.57 -46.85
C PRO A 32 -13.71 -5.96 -48.24
N ALA A 33 -13.43 -4.66 -48.25
CA ALA A 33 -12.98 -3.93 -49.44
C ALA A 33 -11.45 -4.10 -49.65
N ASN A 34 -11.09 -4.29 -50.92
CA ASN A 34 -9.77 -4.53 -51.43
C ASN A 34 -8.68 -3.54 -51.04
N ALA A 35 -7.52 -4.07 -50.70
CA ALA A 35 -6.25 -3.32 -50.61
C ALA A 35 -5.66 -3.06 -51.97
N ALA A 36 -5.29 -1.83 -52.24
CA ALA A 36 -4.52 -1.44 -53.45
C ALA A 36 -3.01 -1.68 -53.19
N PRO A 37 -2.22 -2.01 -54.25
CA PRO A 37 -0.81 -2.35 -54.08
C PRO A 37 0.07 -1.12 -53.84
N ALA A 38 1.00 -1.23 -52.87
CA ALA A 38 2.02 -0.23 -52.62
C ALA A 38 3.10 -0.24 -53.74
N VAL A 39 3.34 0.94 -54.30
CA VAL A 39 4.43 1.18 -55.26
C VAL A 39 5.71 1.40 -54.43
N ALA A 40 6.73 0.59 -54.71
CA ALA A 40 8.07 0.71 -54.10
C ALA A 40 8.84 1.87 -54.75
N ALA A 41 9.35 2.80 -53.96
CA ALA A 41 10.29 3.82 -54.38
C ALA A 41 11.74 3.27 -54.41
N PRO A 42 12.60 3.68 -55.35
CA PRO A 42 13.95 3.16 -55.42
C PRO A 42 14.86 3.70 -54.34
N ALA A 43 15.66 2.82 -53.75
CA ALA A 43 16.70 3.16 -52.76
C ALA A 43 17.89 3.85 -53.47
N VAL A 44 18.16 5.09 -53.05
CA VAL A 44 19.40 5.80 -53.40
C VAL A 44 20.45 5.45 -52.36
N ALA A 45 21.54 4.80 -52.81
CA ALA A 45 22.69 4.50 -51.98
C ALA A 45 23.50 5.76 -51.69
N ALA A 46 23.68 6.09 -50.40
CA ALA A 46 24.60 7.13 -49.93
C ALA A 46 26.04 6.58 -49.87
N PRO A 47 27.07 7.37 -50.23
CA PRO A 47 28.45 6.91 -50.19
C PRO A 47 28.95 6.73 -48.73
N ALA A 48 29.68 5.63 -48.51
CA ALA A 48 30.30 5.34 -47.23
C ALA A 48 31.46 6.31 -46.98
N VAL A 49 31.32 7.13 -45.91
CA VAL A 49 32.41 7.93 -45.36
C VAL A 49 33.17 7.06 -44.35
N ALA A 50 34.44 6.81 -44.59
CA ALA A 50 35.33 6.09 -43.70
C ALA A 50 35.49 6.84 -42.35
N ALA A 51 35.20 6.18 -41.22
CA ALA A 51 35.44 6.70 -39.91
C ALA A 51 36.94 6.74 -39.57
N PRO A 52 37.46 7.79 -38.92
CA PRO A 52 38.83 7.85 -38.49
C PRO A 52 39.11 6.82 -37.39
N ALA A 53 40.27 6.15 -37.44
CA ALA A 53 40.72 5.19 -36.46
C ALA A 53 40.89 5.85 -35.07
N VAL A 54 40.20 5.29 -34.06
CA VAL A 54 40.35 5.68 -32.65
C VAL A 54 41.62 5.03 -32.13
N PRO A 55 42.56 5.77 -31.51
CA PRO A 55 43.76 5.19 -30.90
C PRO A 55 43.38 4.29 -29.69
N ALA A 56 44.04 3.13 -29.60
CA ALA A 56 43.85 2.14 -28.53
C ALA A 56 44.13 2.78 -27.17
N VAL A 57 43.09 2.84 -26.34
CA VAL A 57 43.21 3.22 -24.90
C VAL A 57 43.95 2.10 -24.17
N ARG A 58 45.13 2.41 -23.65
CA ARG A 58 45.86 1.52 -22.72
C ARG A 58 45.00 1.26 -21.50
N THR A 59 44.59 -0.01 -21.30
CA THR A 59 43.94 -0.45 -20.06
C THR A 59 44.93 -0.36 -18.90
N ALA A 60 44.64 0.52 -17.93
CA ALA A 60 45.34 0.53 -16.65
C ALA A 60 45.09 -0.80 -15.90
N PRO A 61 46.06 -1.30 -15.11
CA PRO A 61 45.90 -2.52 -14.37
C PRO A 61 44.72 -2.43 -13.40
N ARG A 62 43.83 -3.43 -13.48
CA ARG A 62 42.66 -3.55 -12.63
C ARG A 62 43.13 -3.78 -11.20
N VAL A 63 42.95 -2.80 -10.31
CA VAL A 63 43.07 -2.99 -8.86
C VAL A 63 42.02 -4.02 -8.46
N PRO A 64 42.37 -5.08 -7.68
CA PRO A 64 41.37 -6.02 -7.20
C PRO A 64 40.33 -5.27 -6.36
N GLU A 65 39.09 -5.26 -6.83
CA GLU A 65 37.98 -4.70 -6.09
C GLU A 65 37.78 -5.55 -4.83
N ALA A 66 37.98 -4.94 -3.66
CA ALA A 66 37.70 -5.60 -2.39
C ALA A 66 36.26 -6.14 -2.40
N PRO A 67 36.01 -7.33 -1.85
CA PRO A 67 34.68 -7.93 -1.87
C PRO A 67 33.68 -6.95 -1.24
N VAL A 68 32.76 -6.43 -2.05
CA VAL A 68 31.65 -5.62 -1.57
C VAL A 68 30.82 -6.52 -0.67
N HIS A 69 30.96 -6.36 0.63
CA HIS A 69 30.13 -7.06 1.59
C HIS A 69 28.68 -6.75 1.26
N ALA A 70 27.92 -7.75 0.82
CA ALA A 70 26.48 -7.62 0.67
C ALA A 70 25.94 -7.11 2.02
N ALA A 71 25.33 -5.93 2.00
CA ALA A 71 24.76 -5.34 3.22
C ALA A 71 23.77 -6.36 3.80
N GLN A 72 24.14 -6.93 4.93
CA GLN A 72 23.37 -7.93 5.65
C GLN A 72 22.04 -7.28 6.07
N ALA A 73 20.90 -7.96 5.89
CA ALA A 73 19.62 -7.47 6.35
C ALA A 73 19.72 -7.04 7.83
N PRO A 74 19.08 -5.95 8.26
CA PRO A 74 19.19 -5.47 9.64
C PRO A 74 18.94 -6.60 10.64
N ALA A 75 19.76 -6.68 11.69
CA ALA A 75 19.60 -7.70 12.72
C ALA A 75 18.21 -7.59 13.36
N LEU A 76 17.56 -8.74 13.61
CA LEU A 76 16.36 -8.73 14.43
C LEU A 76 16.73 -8.33 15.87
N PRO A 77 15.85 -7.64 16.59
CA PRO A 77 16.07 -7.37 18.01
C PRO A 77 16.08 -8.69 18.77
N ALA A 78 16.64 -8.72 19.96
CA ALA A 78 16.36 -9.80 20.88
C ALA A 78 14.86 -9.87 21.18
N THR A 79 14.35 -11.06 21.53
CA THR A 79 12.99 -11.20 22.08
C THR A 79 12.84 -10.23 23.27
N ALA A 80 11.79 -9.44 23.23
CA ALA A 80 11.54 -8.39 24.24
C ALA A 80 10.05 -8.24 24.52
N HIS A 81 9.76 -7.86 25.75
CA HIS A 81 8.42 -7.77 26.28
C HIS A 81 8.13 -6.36 26.75
N HIS A 82 6.84 -5.96 26.71
CA HIS A 82 6.38 -4.63 27.11
C HIS A 82 7.19 -3.47 26.51
N LYS A 83 7.62 -3.63 25.24
CA LYS A 83 8.33 -2.54 24.54
C LYS A 83 7.40 -1.37 24.34
N PRO A 84 7.71 -0.18 24.89
CA PRO A 84 6.85 0.97 24.71
C PRO A 84 6.79 1.39 23.25
N PHE A 85 5.61 1.81 22.81
CA PHE A 85 5.42 2.38 21.48
C PHE A 85 4.40 3.51 21.56
N LYS A 86 4.73 4.64 20.93
CA LYS A 86 3.87 5.83 20.86
C LYS A 86 3.70 6.25 19.41
N ALA A 87 2.47 6.33 18.97
CA ALA A 87 2.13 6.78 17.62
C ALA A 87 0.67 7.22 17.54
N ALA A 88 0.31 8.02 16.55
CA ALA A 88 -1.07 8.47 16.29
C ALA A 88 -1.77 9.06 17.53
N GLY A 89 -1.02 9.79 18.38
CA GLY A 89 -1.55 10.36 19.61
C GLY A 89 -1.79 9.35 20.75
N LYS A 90 -1.52 8.06 20.52
CA LYS A 90 -1.72 6.97 21.48
C LYS A 90 -0.39 6.45 22.02
N ASN A 91 -0.44 5.85 23.22
CA ASN A 91 0.71 5.28 23.91
C ASN A 91 0.34 3.90 24.46
N SER A 92 1.12 2.88 24.12
CA SER A 92 0.98 1.53 24.66
C SER A 92 2.30 0.76 24.52
N SER A 93 2.25 -0.57 24.52
CA SER A 93 3.42 -1.42 24.37
C SER A 93 3.11 -2.65 23.50
N TYR A 94 4.14 -3.41 23.21
CA TYR A 94 4.03 -4.68 22.46
C TYR A 94 5.09 -5.68 22.92
N HIS A 95 4.84 -6.96 22.69
CA HIS A 95 5.83 -8.03 22.81
C HIS A 95 6.32 -8.40 21.42
N ILE A 96 7.59 -8.76 21.32
CA ILE A 96 8.19 -9.25 20.07
C ILE A 96 9.04 -10.50 20.38
N TYR A 97 8.80 -11.57 19.63
CA TYR A 97 9.50 -12.85 19.78
C TYR A 97 10.26 -13.14 18.48
N THR A 98 11.56 -13.22 18.59
CA THR A 98 12.47 -13.30 17.43
C THR A 98 13.43 -14.48 17.52
N ASN A 99 13.43 -15.21 18.65
CA ASN A 99 14.36 -16.31 18.88
C ASN A 99 14.21 -17.42 17.83
N GLY A 100 15.33 -17.84 17.24
CA GLY A 100 15.40 -18.94 16.29
C GLY A 100 14.82 -18.63 14.90
N ILE A 101 14.70 -17.36 14.53
CA ILE A 101 14.35 -16.91 13.19
C ILE A 101 15.58 -16.99 12.28
N ASP A 102 15.43 -17.66 11.15
CA ASP A 102 16.46 -17.85 10.13
C ASP A 102 16.49 -16.66 9.17
N ARG A 103 17.52 -15.82 9.27
CA ARG A 103 17.70 -14.63 8.41
C ARG A 103 18.18 -14.96 7.00
N SER A 104 18.55 -16.19 6.74
CA SER A 104 18.79 -16.65 5.37
C SER A 104 17.50 -16.89 4.58
N LYS A 105 16.35 -16.78 5.24
CA LYS A 105 15.03 -16.92 4.66
C LYS A 105 14.22 -15.63 4.85
N ALA A 106 13.21 -15.44 4.02
CA ALA A 106 12.24 -14.37 4.19
C ALA A 106 11.57 -14.46 5.56
N VAL A 107 11.60 -13.35 6.32
CA VAL A 107 11.03 -13.29 7.66
C VAL A 107 9.65 -12.69 7.59
N GLY A 108 8.62 -13.51 7.87
CA GLY A 108 7.25 -13.04 7.99
C GLY A 108 6.93 -12.48 9.38
N VAL A 109 5.67 -12.09 9.56
CA VAL A 109 5.15 -11.64 10.85
C VAL A 109 3.78 -12.22 11.14
N LEU A 110 3.61 -12.76 12.35
CA LEU A 110 2.33 -13.08 12.97
C LEU A 110 2.01 -11.96 13.96
N PHE A 111 0.90 -11.26 13.74
CA PHE A 111 0.30 -10.37 14.74
C PHE A 111 -0.79 -11.14 15.47
N TYR A 112 -0.72 -11.16 16.80
CA TYR A 112 -1.79 -11.68 17.64
C TYR A 112 -2.46 -10.55 18.41
N LEU A 113 -3.78 -10.47 18.30
CA LEU A 113 -4.64 -9.47 18.94
C LEU A 113 -5.57 -10.18 19.91
N GLY A 114 -5.36 -9.95 21.21
CA GLY A 114 -6.17 -10.54 22.26
C GLY A 114 -7.61 -10.03 22.29
N GLY A 115 -8.47 -10.73 23.00
CA GLY A 115 -9.82 -10.29 23.28
C GLY A 115 -9.87 -9.14 24.29
N ASP A 116 -11.07 -8.67 24.55
CA ASP A 116 -11.34 -7.66 25.57
C ASP A 116 -11.13 -8.23 26.98
N TYR A 117 -10.71 -7.39 27.91
CA TYR A 117 -10.55 -7.76 29.32
C TYR A 117 -10.70 -6.54 30.23
N ASP A 118 -11.09 -6.79 31.48
CA ASP A 118 -11.25 -5.75 32.48
C ASP A 118 -9.97 -5.57 33.29
N ASN A 119 -9.25 -6.66 33.53
CA ASN A 119 -8.00 -6.66 34.29
C ASN A 119 -6.90 -7.43 33.56
N PRO A 120 -5.62 -7.00 33.67
CA PRO A 120 -4.50 -7.70 33.04
C PRO A 120 -4.38 -9.19 33.39
N GLY A 121 -4.88 -9.61 34.55
CA GLY A 121 -4.87 -11.01 35.00
C GLY A 121 -5.86 -11.92 34.25
N GLU A 122 -6.82 -11.36 33.54
CA GLU A 122 -7.85 -12.11 32.79
C GLU A 122 -7.36 -12.54 31.39
N THR A 123 -6.21 -12.07 30.98
CA THR A 123 -5.67 -12.35 29.66
C THR A 123 -4.19 -12.70 29.70
N TRP A 124 -3.80 -13.67 28.90
CA TRP A 124 -2.41 -14.10 28.80
C TRP A 124 -1.54 -13.14 27.94
N VAL A 125 -2.13 -12.12 27.30
CA VAL A 125 -1.33 -11.09 26.60
C VAL A 125 -0.44 -10.30 27.54
N HIS A 126 -0.75 -10.23 28.84
CA HIS A 126 0.12 -9.63 29.85
C HIS A 126 1.11 -10.60 30.51
N SER A 127 1.07 -11.87 30.11
CA SER A 127 2.00 -12.92 30.57
C SER A 127 2.94 -13.37 29.42
N PRO A 128 3.84 -12.50 28.97
CA PRO A 128 4.63 -12.75 27.73
C PRO A 128 5.58 -13.94 27.85
N GLN A 129 5.94 -14.37 29.06
CA GLN A 129 6.75 -15.56 29.29
C GLN A 129 5.89 -16.80 29.62
N GLY A 130 4.57 -16.65 29.65
CA GLY A 130 3.62 -17.74 29.88
C GLY A 130 3.59 -18.74 28.73
N THR A 131 3.00 -19.91 28.99
CA THR A 131 2.96 -21.03 28.05
C THR A 131 2.24 -20.69 26.75
N ALA A 132 1.17 -19.90 26.79
CA ALA A 132 0.37 -19.57 25.62
C ALA A 132 1.19 -18.75 24.59
N LEU A 133 1.79 -17.62 24.99
CA LEU A 133 2.55 -16.78 24.07
C LEU A 133 3.87 -17.42 23.62
N THR A 134 4.53 -18.18 24.48
CA THR A 134 5.74 -18.92 24.10
C THR A 134 5.44 -20.05 23.13
N ALA A 135 4.31 -20.76 23.30
CA ALA A 135 3.84 -21.76 22.36
C ALA A 135 3.44 -21.12 21.02
N LEU A 136 2.73 -19.98 21.04
CA LEU A 136 2.39 -19.26 19.83
C LEU A 136 3.63 -18.77 19.06
N ALA A 137 4.65 -18.26 19.78
CA ALA A 137 5.94 -17.87 19.20
C ALA A 137 6.64 -19.07 18.54
N ALA A 138 6.55 -20.26 19.16
CA ALA A 138 7.10 -21.49 18.59
C ALA A 138 6.37 -21.88 17.29
N GLN A 139 5.05 -21.69 17.19
CA GLN A 139 4.31 -21.93 15.93
C GLN A 139 4.70 -20.93 14.84
N ALA A 140 4.80 -19.65 15.17
CA ALA A 140 5.25 -18.61 14.23
C ALA A 140 6.66 -18.94 13.68
N ARG A 141 7.59 -19.32 14.57
CA ARG A 141 8.97 -19.69 14.20
C ARG A 141 9.03 -20.85 13.20
N LYS A 142 8.16 -21.87 13.31
CA LYS A 142 8.09 -22.98 12.33
C LYS A 142 7.86 -22.49 10.90
N LYS A 143 7.28 -21.32 10.75
CA LYS A 143 7.01 -20.65 9.46
C LYS A 143 7.99 -19.52 9.15
N ASN A 144 9.06 -19.40 9.92
CA ASN A 144 10.02 -18.31 9.87
C ASN A 144 9.36 -16.93 10.00
N MET A 145 8.47 -16.80 10.96
CA MET A 145 7.76 -15.57 11.28
C MET A 145 8.09 -15.13 12.70
N ILE A 146 8.35 -13.84 12.89
CA ILE A 146 8.35 -13.27 14.23
C ILE A 146 6.91 -13.23 14.74
N LEU A 147 6.72 -13.38 16.05
CA LEU A 147 5.44 -13.07 16.69
C LEU A 147 5.51 -11.66 17.27
N VAL A 148 4.49 -10.86 16.97
CA VAL A 148 4.26 -9.55 17.56
C VAL A 148 2.89 -9.55 18.24
N VAL A 149 2.86 -9.19 19.52
CA VAL A 149 1.64 -9.10 20.31
C VAL A 149 1.50 -7.65 20.79
N PRO A 150 0.83 -6.79 20.06
CA PRO A 150 0.57 -5.44 20.50
C PRO A 150 -0.51 -5.45 21.60
N ILE A 151 -0.35 -4.60 22.58
CA ILE A 151 -1.37 -4.29 23.59
C ILE A 151 -2.14 -3.09 23.07
N SER A 152 -3.47 -3.16 23.08
CA SER A 152 -4.29 -2.05 22.62
C SER A 152 -4.03 -0.79 23.45
N PRO A 153 -3.96 0.38 22.83
CA PRO A 153 -3.87 1.65 23.55
C PRO A 153 -5.23 2.17 24.02
N ASP A 154 -6.31 1.40 23.87
CA ASP A 154 -7.66 1.84 24.14
C ASP A 154 -8.13 1.44 25.54
N HIS A 155 -8.23 2.44 26.42
CA HIS A 155 -8.68 2.31 27.82
C HIS A 155 -9.96 3.14 28.06
N LYS A 156 -10.75 3.39 27.00
CA LYS A 156 -11.77 4.42 27.03
C LYS A 156 -12.94 4.11 27.95
N LEU A 157 -13.42 2.88 27.95
CA LEU A 157 -14.54 2.47 28.82
C LEU A 157 -14.08 1.87 30.16
N LYS A 158 -12.87 1.31 30.20
CA LYS A 158 -12.36 0.60 31.36
C LYS A 158 -10.93 1.05 31.67
N PRO A 159 -10.70 1.87 32.71
CA PRO A 159 -9.36 2.40 33.01
C PRO A 159 -8.29 1.31 33.19
N ASN A 160 -8.67 0.12 33.66
CA ASN A 160 -7.78 -1.03 33.84
C ASN A 160 -7.98 -2.11 32.77
N GLY A 161 -9.05 -2.01 31.97
CA GLY A 161 -9.39 -2.92 30.90
C GLY A 161 -8.98 -2.37 29.53
N ILE A 162 -8.98 -3.24 28.55
CA ILE A 162 -8.59 -2.92 27.19
C ILE A 162 -9.59 -3.50 26.21
N THR A 163 -9.92 -2.71 25.19
CA THR A 163 -10.62 -3.16 23.99
C THR A 163 -9.81 -2.81 22.75
N TRP A 164 -10.19 -3.33 21.60
CA TRP A 164 -9.60 -2.92 20.31
C TRP A 164 -10.57 -2.11 19.45
N TRP A 165 -11.87 -2.23 19.69
CA TRP A 165 -12.92 -1.82 18.76
C TRP A 165 -13.63 -0.51 19.14
N GLU A 166 -13.47 0.00 20.36
CA GLU A 166 -14.17 1.22 20.83
C GLU A 166 -13.69 2.49 20.12
N ASP A 167 -12.39 2.57 19.80
CA ASP A 167 -11.79 3.59 18.97
C ASP A 167 -11.05 2.89 17.81
N ALA A 168 -11.80 2.12 17.00
CA ALA A 168 -11.22 1.25 15.98
C ALA A 168 -10.31 2.00 15.00
N ASP A 169 -10.72 3.17 14.51
CA ASP A 169 -9.93 3.98 13.58
C ASP A 169 -8.61 4.45 14.21
N GLY A 170 -8.67 5.01 15.42
CA GLY A 170 -7.48 5.48 16.15
C GLY A 170 -6.55 4.33 16.55
N ASN A 171 -7.11 3.18 16.93
CA ASN A 171 -6.33 1.96 17.21
C ASN A 171 -5.73 1.40 15.92
N GLY A 172 -6.43 1.51 14.79
CA GLY A 172 -5.95 1.17 13.45
C GLY A 172 -4.76 2.01 13.04
N ASP A 173 -4.79 3.31 13.28
CA ASP A 173 -3.66 4.22 13.01
C ASP A 173 -2.44 3.87 13.88
N TYR A 174 -2.65 3.59 15.17
CA TYR A 174 -1.60 3.13 16.07
C TYR A 174 -0.99 1.80 15.59
N PHE A 175 -1.82 0.80 15.28
CA PHE A 175 -1.37 -0.51 14.79
C PHE A 175 -0.58 -0.39 13.48
N ARG A 176 -1.06 0.41 12.52
CA ARG A 176 -0.37 0.62 11.25
C ARG A 176 0.99 1.28 11.43
N ALA A 177 1.08 2.27 12.34
CA ALA A 177 2.36 2.90 12.66
C ALA A 177 3.35 1.91 13.29
N LEU A 178 2.89 1.05 14.21
CA LEU A 178 3.72 -0.02 14.79
C LEU A 178 4.19 -0.98 13.71
N LYS A 179 3.28 -1.49 12.91
CA LYS A 179 3.58 -2.39 11.79
C LYS A 179 4.60 -1.75 10.82
N ASP A 180 4.41 -0.47 10.42
CA ASP A 180 5.32 0.22 9.51
C ASP A 180 6.72 0.36 10.10
N SER A 181 6.80 0.68 11.39
CA SER A 181 8.07 0.74 12.12
C SER A 181 8.79 -0.62 12.10
N LEU A 182 8.08 -1.71 12.39
CA LEU A 182 8.67 -3.06 12.44
C LEU A 182 9.07 -3.56 11.06
N VAL A 183 8.20 -3.40 10.05
CA VAL A 183 8.49 -3.80 8.66
C VAL A 183 9.71 -3.07 8.13
N LYS A 184 9.79 -1.75 8.35
CA LYS A 184 10.91 -0.92 7.91
C LYS A 184 12.21 -1.28 8.64
N THR A 185 12.14 -1.41 9.98
CA THR A 185 13.34 -1.61 10.81
C THR A 185 13.95 -2.98 10.61
N TYR A 186 13.14 -4.02 10.43
CA TYR A 186 13.61 -5.41 10.42
C TYR A 186 13.49 -6.10 9.06
N ASP A 187 13.11 -5.35 8.03
CA ASP A 187 12.95 -5.86 6.66
C ASP A 187 12.02 -7.10 6.61
N LEU A 188 10.82 -6.95 7.19
CA LEU A 188 9.85 -8.04 7.23
C LEU A 188 9.15 -8.21 5.89
N ASP A 189 8.93 -9.46 5.51
CA ASP A 189 8.26 -9.83 4.27
C ASP A 189 6.73 -9.70 4.40
N THR A 190 6.15 -8.65 3.82
CA THR A 190 4.71 -8.41 3.83
C THR A 190 3.89 -9.37 2.94
N SER A 191 4.54 -10.27 2.19
CA SER A 191 3.88 -11.41 1.56
C SER A 191 3.64 -12.59 2.52
N ARG A 192 4.14 -12.46 3.76
CA ARG A 192 4.05 -13.47 4.81
C ARG A 192 3.52 -12.84 6.11
N VAL A 193 2.35 -12.21 6.02
CA VAL A 193 1.65 -11.60 7.17
C VAL A 193 0.53 -12.52 7.62
N TRP A 194 0.48 -12.85 8.91
CA TRP A 194 -0.65 -13.54 9.49
C TRP A 194 -1.28 -12.68 10.58
N LEU A 195 -2.58 -12.41 10.43
CA LEU A 195 -3.36 -11.75 11.45
C LEU A 195 -4.14 -12.82 12.23
N ALA A 196 -4.00 -12.82 13.55
CA ALA A 196 -4.75 -13.71 14.40
C ALA A 196 -5.43 -12.90 15.50
N GLY A 197 -6.71 -13.07 15.68
CA GLY A 197 -7.49 -12.35 16.67
C GLY A 197 -8.50 -13.23 17.38
N TYR A 198 -8.72 -12.94 18.65
CA TYR A 198 -9.72 -13.56 19.48
C TYR A 198 -10.69 -12.50 20.01
N SER A 199 -12.00 -12.78 19.98
CA SER A 199 -13.04 -11.90 20.56
C SER A 199 -12.92 -10.46 20.03
N GLY A 200 -12.76 -9.45 20.87
CA GLY A 200 -12.55 -8.06 20.46
C GLY A 200 -11.39 -7.86 19.49
N GLY A 201 -10.32 -8.64 19.61
CA GLY A 201 -9.22 -8.64 18.63
C GLY A 201 -9.63 -9.22 17.27
N ALA A 202 -10.54 -10.19 17.22
CA ALA A 202 -11.14 -10.71 16.00
C ALA A 202 -12.00 -9.65 15.30
N GLU A 203 -12.83 -8.94 16.07
CA GLU A 203 -13.65 -7.82 15.56
C GLU A 203 -12.75 -6.72 14.97
N PHE A 204 -11.70 -6.33 15.66
CA PHE A 204 -10.77 -5.31 15.17
C PHE A 204 -10.08 -5.71 13.84
N ILE A 205 -9.70 -6.97 13.69
CA ILE A 205 -9.13 -7.44 12.42
C ILE A 205 -10.13 -7.27 11.29
N THR A 206 -11.39 -7.62 11.48
CA THR A 206 -12.38 -7.68 10.41
C THR A 206 -13.06 -6.35 10.13
N TYR A 207 -13.29 -5.53 11.15
CA TYR A 207 -13.89 -4.21 10.99
C TYR A 207 -12.88 -3.11 10.62
N GLU A 208 -11.61 -3.27 10.96
CA GLU A 208 -10.61 -2.23 10.77
C GLU A 208 -9.42 -2.70 9.91
N LEU A 209 -8.64 -3.70 10.35
CA LEU A 209 -7.37 -4.01 9.68
C LEU A 209 -7.50 -4.61 8.29
N LEU A 210 -8.55 -5.42 8.06
CA LEU A 210 -8.87 -5.99 6.75
C LEU A 210 -9.94 -5.20 6.00
N ALA A 211 -10.67 -4.29 6.65
CA ALA A 211 -11.66 -3.46 6.02
C ALA A 211 -11.09 -2.13 5.50
N ASP A 212 -10.06 -1.58 6.16
CA ASP A 212 -9.45 -0.31 5.78
C ASP A 212 -7.94 -0.39 5.59
N ARG A 213 -7.43 0.31 4.58
CA ARG A 213 -5.98 0.51 4.29
C ARG A 213 -5.14 -0.77 4.38
N GLN A 214 -5.71 -1.91 3.97
CA GLN A 214 -5.17 -3.27 4.09
C GLN A 214 -4.15 -3.64 3.00
N ASN A 215 -3.93 -2.78 2.01
CA ASN A 215 -3.10 -3.08 0.82
C ASN A 215 -1.59 -3.23 1.10
N TRP A 216 -1.14 -3.05 2.34
CA TRP A 216 0.20 -3.40 2.78
C TRP A 216 0.38 -4.93 2.95
N ILE A 217 -0.71 -5.70 3.09
CA ILE A 217 -0.70 -7.16 3.15
C ILE A 217 -0.62 -7.69 1.72
N ARG A 218 0.45 -8.42 1.41
CA ARG A 218 0.69 -8.96 0.06
C ARG A 218 0.46 -10.45 -0.04
N GLY A 219 0.33 -11.11 1.10
CA GLY A 219 0.11 -12.53 1.22
C GLY A 219 0.15 -12.93 2.69
N GLY A 220 -0.11 -14.19 2.95
CA GLY A 220 -0.29 -14.69 4.31
C GLY A 220 -1.71 -15.14 4.51
N GLY A 221 -2.37 -14.68 5.57
CA GLY A 221 -3.75 -15.03 5.88
C GLY A 221 -4.23 -14.50 7.22
N ALA A 222 -5.41 -14.96 7.65
CA ALA A 222 -5.93 -14.62 8.95
C ALA A 222 -6.68 -15.77 9.62
N THR A 223 -6.57 -15.81 10.96
CA THR A 223 -7.35 -16.70 11.84
C THR A 223 -8.19 -15.84 12.78
N ILE A 224 -9.50 -15.93 12.66
CA ILE A 224 -10.50 -15.15 13.36
C ILE A 224 -11.22 -16.07 14.33
N ILE A 225 -11.16 -15.81 15.63
CA ILE A 225 -11.62 -16.74 16.65
C ILE A 225 -12.62 -16.06 17.56
N GLY A 226 -13.80 -16.67 17.74
CA GLY A 226 -14.83 -16.20 18.68
C GLY A 226 -15.30 -14.78 18.40
N GLY A 227 -15.65 -14.49 17.12
CA GLY A 227 -16.10 -13.18 16.67
C GLY A 227 -15.76 -12.89 15.23
N GLY A 228 -15.53 -11.64 14.89
CA GLY A 228 -15.10 -11.20 13.57
C GLY A 228 -16.26 -10.91 12.62
N GLY A 229 -17.22 -10.09 13.05
CA GLY A 229 -18.24 -9.49 12.20
C GLY A 229 -17.64 -8.52 11.17
N ALA A 230 -18.44 -7.97 10.27
CA ALA A 230 -17.98 -6.98 9.31
C ALA A 230 -19.12 -6.09 8.82
N SER A 231 -18.82 -4.80 8.61
CA SER A 231 -19.74 -3.84 7.98
C SER A 231 -19.48 -3.67 6.48
N GLY A 232 -18.30 -4.03 6.01
CA GLY A 232 -17.85 -3.90 4.61
C GLY A 232 -16.50 -3.22 4.48
N MET A 233 -15.99 -3.18 3.25
CA MET A 233 -14.69 -2.57 2.97
C MET A 233 -14.80 -1.05 2.93
N GLN A 234 -13.98 -0.37 3.73
CA GLN A 234 -13.81 1.08 3.70
C GLN A 234 -12.80 1.48 2.60
N THR A 235 -11.78 0.66 2.40
CA THR A 235 -10.80 0.80 1.31
C THR A 235 -10.86 -0.41 0.40
N ALA A 236 -10.88 -0.20 -0.92
CA ALA A 236 -10.91 -1.28 -1.89
C ALA A 236 -9.69 -2.20 -1.77
N PRO A 237 -9.85 -3.49 -1.46
CA PRO A 237 -8.73 -4.41 -1.31
C PRO A 237 -8.10 -4.75 -2.66
N SER A 238 -6.77 -4.95 -2.65
CA SER A 238 -6.04 -5.46 -3.81
C SER A 238 -6.41 -6.93 -4.12
N ALA A 239 -6.05 -7.42 -5.30
CA ALA A 239 -6.23 -8.83 -5.65
C ALA A 239 -5.50 -9.76 -4.67
N ALA A 240 -4.31 -9.37 -4.19
CA ALA A 240 -3.56 -10.13 -3.21
C ALA A 240 -4.31 -10.24 -1.88
N VAL A 241 -4.92 -9.15 -1.41
CA VAL A 241 -5.72 -9.14 -0.18
C VAL A 241 -6.98 -9.99 -0.33
N ARG A 242 -7.69 -9.90 -1.46
CA ARG A 242 -8.88 -10.72 -1.73
C ARG A 242 -8.57 -12.22 -1.80
N SER A 243 -7.35 -12.61 -2.11
CA SER A 243 -6.92 -14.01 -2.17
C SER A 243 -6.38 -14.57 -0.86
N LEU A 244 -6.37 -13.80 0.23
CA LEU A 244 -5.92 -14.26 1.53
C LEU A 244 -6.83 -15.40 2.04
N PRO A 245 -6.26 -16.50 2.54
CA PRO A 245 -7.02 -17.47 3.31
C PRO A 245 -7.42 -16.84 4.65
N ILE A 246 -8.72 -16.73 4.89
CA ILE A 246 -9.28 -16.21 6.14
C ILE A 246 -10.23 -17.26 6.69
N THR A 247 -9.94 -17.76 7.88
CA THR A 247 -10.77 -18.75 8.54
C THR A 247 -11.34 -18.19 9.83
N TRP A 248 -12.66 -18.17 9.92
CA TRP A 248 -13.39 -17.93 11.16
C TRP A 248 -13.57 -19.25 11.90
N HIS A 249 -13.41 -19.20 13.23
CA HIS A 249 -13.68 -20.30 14.16
C HIS A 249 -14.71 -19.82 15.18
N ALA A 250 -15.85 -20.51 15.26
CA ALA A 250 -16.95 -20.13 16.14
C ALA A 250 -17.58 -21.35 16.81
N GLY A 251 -17.76 -21.27 18.11
CA GLY A 251 -18.37 -22.34 18.90
C GLY A 251 -19.89 -22.36 18.78
N THR A 252 -20.50 -23.54 18.82
CA THR A 252 -21.98 -23.67 18.77
C THR A 252 -22.66 -23.17 20.04
N LYS A 253 -21.94 -23.06 21.14
CA LYS A 253 -22.42 -22.47 22.41
C LYS A 253 -21.96 -21.02 22.61
N ASP A 254 -21.17 -20.45 21.67
CA ASP A 254 -20.70 -19.07 21.70
C ASP A 254 -21.75 -18.14 21.07
N VAL A 255 -22.90 -18.04 21.72
CA VAL A 255 -24.11 -17.39 21.23
C VAL A 255 -24.63 -16.38 22.26
N ALA A 256 -25.61 -15.56 21.87
CA ALA A 256 -26.27 -14.65 22.79
C ALA A 256 -26.78 -15.37 24.03
N GLY A 257 -26.58 -14.78 25.19
CA GLY A 257 -26.86 -15.37 26.50
C GLY A 257 -25.65 -16.06 27.15
N SER A 258 -24.62 -16.43 26.36
CA SER A 258 -23.36 -17.04 26.85
C SER A 258 -22.13 -16.20 26.64
N THR A 259 -22.29 -14.96 26.19
CA THR A 259 -21.22 -14.00 25.89
C THR A 259 -21.32 -12.74 26.76
N ASN A 260 -20.28 -11.94 26.77
CA ASN A 260 -20.29 -10.62 27.41
C ASN A 260 -20.03 -9.53 26.34
N PRO A 261 -20.99 -8.65 26.00
CA PRO A 261 -22.33 -8.54 26.60
C PRO A 261 -23.25 -9.70 26.18
N PRO A 262 -24.26 -10.04 27.01
CA PRO A 262 -25.13 -11.22 26.73
C PRO A 262 -26.03 -11.06 25.51
N THR A 263 -26.11 -9.87 24.93
CA THR A 263 -26.84 -9.62 23.68
C THR A 263 -26.01 -9.90 22.43
N TRP A 264 -24.71 -10.10 22.56
CA TRP A 264 -23.81 -10.39 21.44
C TRP A 264 -23.71 -11.90 21.21
N SER A 265 -23.42 -12.29 19.99
CA SER A 265 -23.17 -13.68 19.58
C SER A 265 -21.95 -13.75 18.69
N ALA A 266 -20.87 -14.31 19.18
CA ALA A 266 -19.64 -14.51 18.43
C ALA A 266 -19.88 -15.42 17.20
N SER A 267 -20.73 -16.43 17.35
CA SER A 267 -21.09 -17.34 16.27
C SER A 267 -21.84 -16.62 15.14
N ALA A 268 -22.80 -15.75 15.50
CA ALA A 268 -23.51 -14.92 14.51
C ALA A 268 -22.58 -13.88 13.86
N ALA A 269 -21.70 -13.23 14.63
CA ALA A 269 -20.71 -12.28 14.13
C ALA A 269 -19.76 -12.96 13.12
N ALA A 270 -19.21 -14.13 13.46
CA ALA A 270 -18.34 -14.89 12.56
C ALA A 270 -19.02 -15.26 11.23
N ALA A 271 -20.28 -15.73 11.30
CA ALA A 271 -21.06 -16.07 10.11
C ALA A 271 -21.34 -14.84 9.24
N GLN A 272 -21.71 -13.72 9.84
CA GLN A 272 -21.99 -12.46 9.18
C GLN A 272 -20.70 -11.89 8.55
N GLY A 273 -19.57 -11.91 9.28
CA GLY A 273 -18.29 -11.44 8.79
C GLY A 273 -17.82 -12.24 7.57
N MET A 274 -17.80 -13.58 7.64
CA MET A 274 -17.44 -14.44 6.51
C MET A 274 -18.33 -14.18 5.29
N LYS A 275 -19.66 -14.06 5.49
CA LYS A 275 -20.60 -13.76 4.40
C LYS A 275 -20.31 -12.40 3.76
N ARG A 276 -20.00 -11.38 4.57
CA ARG A 276 -19.68 -10.03 4.10
C ARG A 276 -18.39 -10.01 3.30
N PHE A 277 -17.32 -10.62 3.80
CA PHE A 277 -16.05 -10.69 3.08
C PHE A 277 -16.19 -11.39 1.73
N ARG A 278 -16.99 -12.46 1.63
CA ARG A 278 -17.32 -13.09 0.33
C ARG A 278 -18.01 -12.13 -0.62
N ALA A 279 -18.97 -11.36 -0.13
CA ALA A 279 -19.67 -10.36 -0.93
C ALA A 279 -18.73 -9.24 -1.42
N ASP A 280 -17.69 -8.90 -0.64
CA ASP A 280 -16.66 -7.94 -0.99
C ASP A 280 -15.53 -8.54 -1.88
N GLY A 281 -15.70 -9.79 -2.34
CA GLY A 281 -14.84 -10.43 -3.33
C GLY A 281 -13.66 -11.23 -2.77
N PHE A 282 -13.66 -11.56 -1.48
CA PHE A 282 -12.66 -12.47 -0.91
C PHE A 282 -13.00 -13.91 -1.30
N THR A 283 -12.04 -14.59 -1.92
CA THR A 283 -12.27 -15.90 -2.56
C THR A 283 -11.91 -17.10 -1.69
N ARG A 284 -11.14 -16.91 -0.62
CA ARG A 284 -10.63 -18.00 0.23
C ARG A 284 -11.05 -17.84 1.69
N THR A 285 -12.35 -17.63 1.89
CA THR A 285 -12.95 -17.51 3.23
C THR A 285 -13.63 -18.81 3.66
N SER A 286 -13.49 -19.16 4.93
CA SER A 286 -14.17 -20.34 5.52
C SER A 286 -14.62 -20.07 6.95
N LEU A 287 -15.72 -20.70 7.37
CA LEU A 287 -16.18 -20.75 8.75
C LEU A 287 -16.06 -22.19 9.25
N LYS A 288 -15.39 -22.37 10.38
CA LYS A 288 -15.26 -23.64 11.11
C LYS A 288 -16.11 -23.55 12.36
N THR A 289 -17.18 -24.34 12.38
CA THR A 289 -18.04 -24.44 13.55
C THR A 289 -17.51 -25.50 14.50
N LEU A 290 -17.25 -25.13 15.75
CA LEU A 290 -16.70 -25.98 16.80
C LEU A 290 -17.83 -26.45 17.71
N GLN A 291 -18.14 -27.73 17.65
CA GLN A 291 -19.27 -28.32 18.37
C GLN A 291 -19.03 -28.31 19.89
N GLY A 292 -19.96 -27.74 20.62
CA GLY A 292 -19.94 -27.71 22.08
C GLY A 292 -19.10 -26.58 22.71
N TYR A 293 -18.33 -25.85 21.92
CA TYR A 293 -17.46 -24.76 22.40
C TYR A 293 -18.27 -23.52 22.76
N ASN A 294 -18.02 -22.95 23.94
CA ASN A 294 -18.42 -21.61 24.34
C ASN A 294 -17.29 -20.61 24.05
N HIS A 295 -17.41 -19.36 24.57
CA HIS A 295 -16.46 -18.30 24.26
C HIS A 295 -15.06 -18.55 24.84
N ASP A 296 -14.93 -19.30 25.92
CA ASP A 296 -13.67 -19.51 26.65
C ASP A 296 -12.98 -20.86 26.30
N ASP A 297 -13.64 -21.71 25.51
CA ASP A 297 -13.16 -23.08 25.24
C ASP A 297 -12.11 -23.17 24.10
N TYR A 298 -11.82 -22.08 23.40
CA TYR A 298 -10.99 -22.12 22.20
C TYR A 298 -9.53 -22.47 22.50
N ASP A 299 -9.00 -23.51 21.86
CA ASP A 299 -7.55 -23.72 21.71
C ASP A 299 -6.96 -22.70 20.72
N ILE A 300 -6.82 -21.45 21.18
CA ILE A 300 -6.37 -20.33 20.35
C ILE A 300 -5.03 -20.64 19.66
N VAL A 301 -4.08 -21.24 20.40
CA VAL A 301 -2.75 -21.56 19.84
C VAL A 301 -2.85 -22.63 18.75
N GLY A 302 -3.63 -23.68 18.98
CA GLY A 302 -3.85 -24.73 18.00
C GLY A 302 -4.60 -24.26 16.77
N LEU A 303 -5.62 -23.42 16.91
CA LEU A 303 -6.37 -22.85 15.80
C LEU A 303 -5.49 -21.94 14.93
N ILE A 304 -4.65 -21.12 15.54
CA ILE A 304 -3.67 -20.29 14.80
C ILE A 304 -2.62 -21.18 14.11
N ALA A 305 -2.15 -22.23 14.77
CA ALA A 305 -1.20 -23.17 14.17
C ALA A 305 -1.77 -23.89 12.94
N GLN A 306 -3.07 -24.26 12.96
CA GLN A 306 -3.77 -24.80 11.79
C GLN A 306 -3.80 -23.81 10.63
N GLY A 307 -4.10 -22.53 10.91
CA GLY A 307 -4.04 -21.47 9.91
C GLY A 307 -2.63 -21.33 9.32
N LEU A 308 -1.62 -21.17 10.16
CA LEU A 308 -0.22 -21.06 9.75
C LEU A 308 0.28 -22.27 8.96
N ALA A 309 -0.27 -23.46 9.20
CA ALA A 309 0.10 -24.66 8.44
C ALA A 309 -0.18 -24.51 6.94
N THR A 310 -1.15 -23.70 6.54
CA THR A 310 -1.47 -23.42 5.13
C THR A 310 -0.44 -22.57 4.40
N LEU A 311 0.46 -21.87 5.14
CA LEU A 311 1.53 -21.12 4.53
C LEU A 311 2.62 -22.03 3.98
N PRO A 312 3.12 -21.76 2.78
CA PRO A 312 4.29 -22.47 2.26
C PRO A 312 5.52 -22.19 3.15
N PRO A 313 6.56 -23.03 3.08
CA PRO A 313 7.83 -22.74 3.71
C PRO A 313 8.34 -21.34 3.34
N ALA A 314 9.10 -20.72 4.24
CA ALA A 314 9.73 -19.44 3.94
C ALA A 314 10.79 -19.62 2.84
N PRO A 315 10.76 -18.85 1.76
CA PRO A 315 11.77 -18.92 0.73
C PRO A 315 13.13 -18.47 1.29
N THR A 316 14.20 -19.10 0.85
CA THR A 316 15.57 -18.68 1.19
C THR A 316 15.85 -17.32 0.55
N THR A 317 16.46 -16.41 1.30
CA THR A 317 16.90 -15.11 0.77
C THR A 317 18.19 -15.22 -0.05
N THR A 318 18.93 -16.31 0.13
CA THR A 318 20.17 -16.62 -0.61
C THR A 318 19.94 -17.47 -1.85
N GLY A 319 18.70 -17.83 -2.21
CA GLY A 319 18.42 -18.84 -3.23
C GLY A 319 17.18 -18.58 -4.07
N GLN A 320 16.77 -17.34 -4.33
CA GLN A 320 15.85 -17.08 -5.44
C GLN A 320 16.59 -17.02 -6.78
N THR A 321 17.36 -18.06 -7.08
CA THR A 321 17.63 -18.53 -8.44
C THR A 321 16.76 -19.76 -8.67
N ALA A 322 15.46 -19.57 -8.71
CA ALA A 322 14.52 -20.58 -9.18
C ALA A 322 13.58 -19.94 -10.18
N THR A 323 13.93 -20.08 -11.43
CA THR A 323 13.05 -20.18 -12.60
C THR A 323 12.12 -19.00 -12.90
N LEU A 324 12.63 -17.77 -12.87
CA LEU A 324 12.27 -16.69 -13.79
C LEU A 324 13.52 -15.80 -13.87
N GLY A 325 14.30 -16.03 -14.91
CA GLY A 325 15.56 -15.42 -15.26
C GLY A 325 15.90 -14.14 -14.53
N THR A 326 16.98 -14.22 -13.76
CA THR A 326 17.95 -13.17 -13.49
C THR A 326 18.08 -12.61 -12.05
N PRO A 327 19.32 -12.31 -11.63
CA PRO A 327 19.74 -11.95 -10.26
C PRO A 327 19.42 -10.52 -9.83
N GLN A 328 18.30 -9.93 -10.24
CA GLN A 328 18.05 -8.49 -10.11
C GLN A 328 17.27 -8.06 -8.86
N THR A 329 16.65 -8.99 -8.12
CA THR A 329 15.93 -8.65 -6.88
C THR A 329 16.86 -8.34 -5.71
N SER A 330 18.12 -8.76 -5.76
CA SER A 330 19.16 -8.41 -4.78
C SER A 330 19.51 -6.90 -4.78
N TRP A 331 19.11 -6.18 -5.84
CA TRP A 331 19.33 -4.75 -5.96
C TRP A 331 18.27 -3.91 -5.25
N LEU A 332 17.11 -4.50 -4.91
CA LEU A 332 16.03 -3.81 -4.23
C LEU A 332 16.34 -3.68 -2.74
N ARG A 333 16.55 -2.46 -2.26
CA ARG A 333 16.92 -2.16 -0.87
C ARG A 333 16.18 -0.94 -0.34
N GLY A 334 16.23 -0.76 0.98
CA GLY A 334 15.81 0.46 1.67
C GLY A 334 14.41 0.97 1.30
N ALA A 335 14.27 2.28 1.23
CA ALA A 335 12.99 2.93 0.98
C ALA A 335 12.41 2.64 -0.42
N ILE A 336 13.25 2.47 -1.46
CA ILE A 336 12.79 2.11 -2.81
C ILE A 336 12.15 0.72 -2.78
N ARG A 337 12.78 -0.26 -2.12
CA ARG A 337 12.18 -1.59 -1.97
C ARG A 337 10.85 -1.52 -1.22
N THR A 338 10.81 -0.75 -0.13
CA THR A 338 9.61 -0.62 0.70
C THR A 338 8.44 -0.09 -0.12
N ASP A 339 8.62 1.02 -0.84
CA ASP A 339 7.55 1.61 -1.66
C ASP A 339 7.22 0.74 -2.89
N TYR A 340 8.25 0.24 -3.60
CA TYR A 340 8.07 -0.70 -4.72
C TYR A 340 7.19 -1.88 -4.31
N VAL A 341 7.50 -2.51 -3.18
CA VAL A 341 6.72 -3.61 -2.64
C VAL A 341 5.32 -3.13 -2.23
N ALA A 342 5.19 -1.98 -1.58
CA ALA A 342 3.91 -1.43 -1.12
C ALA A 342 2.95 -1.03 -2.24
N THR A 343 3.43 -0.69 -3.42
CA THR A 343 2.64 -0.09 -4.49
C THR A 343 2.45 -0.95 -5.74
N GLY A 344 2.80 -2.25 -5.67
CA GLY A 344 2.48 -3.23 -6.73
C GLY A 344 3.65 -4.08 -7.22
N GLY A 345 4.88 -3.83 -6.75
CA GLY A 345 6.05 -4.67 -6.99
C GLY A 345 6.28 -5.03 -8.44
N MET A 346 6.69 -6.28 -8.69
CA MET A 346 6.93 -6.82 -10.02
C MET A 346 5.70 -6.73 -10.94
N GLY A 347 4.50 -6.84 -10.38
CA GLY A 347 3.24 -6.73 -11.13
C GLY A 347 3.08 -5.35 -11.79
N THR A 348 3.42 -4.29 -11.07
CA THR A 348 3.29 -2.90 -11.53
C THR A 348 4.54 -2.39 -12.23
N TYR A 349 5.72 -2.59 -11.64
CA TYR A 349 6.97 -1.93 -12.04
C TYR A 349 7.90 -2.84 -12.84
N GLY A 350 7.71 -4.15 -12.78
CA GLY A 350 8.65 -5.13 -13.32
C GLY A 350 9.87 -5.31 -12.41
N GLN A 351 10.94 -5.89 -12.97
CA GLN A 351 12.19 -6.11 -12.22
C GLN A 351 13.06 -4.85 -12.23
N PRO A 352 13.90 -4.64 -11.18
CA PRO A 352 14.92 -3.61 -11.23
C PRO A 352 15.92 -3.89 -12.35
N THR A 353 16.38 -2.86 -13.05
CA THR A 353 17.35 -2.96 -14.15
C THR A 353 18.79 -2.71 -13.70
N SER A 354 18.96 -2.18 -12.48
CA SER A 354 20.26 -1.95 -11.83
C SER A 354 20.09 -1.83 -10.32
N ALA A 355 21.18 -1.89 -9.57
CA ALA A 355 21.20 -1.39 -8.19
C ALA A 355 20.86 0.11 -8.14
N GLU A 356 20.56 0.64 -6.95
CA GLU A 356 20.41 2.06 -6.74
C GLU A 356 21.66 2.83 -7.18
N LYS A 357 21.45 3.94 -7.88
CA LYS A 357 22.49 4.83 -8.36
C LYS A 357 22.29 6.22 -7.76
N PRO A 358 23.38 6.94 -7.44
CA PRO A 358 23.25 8.33 -7.00
C PRO A 358 22.61 9.18 -8.10
N THR A 359 21.74 10.11 -7.70
CA THR A 359 21.20 11.13 -8.62
C THR A 359 22.22 12.24 -8.87
N GLY A 360 21.92 13.10 -9.82
CA GLY A 360 22.73 14.31 -10.07
C GLY A 360 22.66 15.36 -8.95
N ARG A 361 21.86 15.13 -7.90
CA ARG A 361 21.82 15.96 -6.67
C ARG A 361 22.29 15.14 -5.49
N ALA A 362 23.12 15.73 -4.64
CA ALA A 362 23.64 15.08 -3.45
C ALA A 362 22.50 14.57 -2.54
N GLY A 363 22.69 13.38 -1.97
CA GLY A 363 21.79 12.77 -0.99
C GLY A 363 20.57 12.05 -1.57
N GLY A 364 20.44 11.93 -2.89
CA GLY A 364 19.38 11.15 -3.51
C GLY A 364 19.90 9.97 -4.33
N VAL A 365 19.02 8.99 -4.54
CA VAL A 365 19.29 7.83 -5.40
C VAL A 365 18.11 7.56 -6.33
N TYR A 366 18.38 6.85 -7.43
CA TYR A 366 17.36 6.34 -8.34
C TYR A 366 17.61 4.89 -8.70
N GLN A 367 16.53 4.20 -9.11
CA GLN A 367 16.59 2.82 -9.58
C GLN A 367 15.59 2.61 -10.71
N GLY A 368 16.06 2.09 -11.85
CA GLY A 368 15.23 1.80 -13.02
C GLY A 368 14.56 0.42 -12.94
N PHE A 369 13.41 0.27 -13.64
CA PHE A 369 12.60 -0.95 -13.66
C PHE A 369 12.14 -1.30 -15.07
N THR A 370 11.93 -2.61 -15.35
CA THR A 370 11.66 -3.13 -16.71
C THR A 370 10.34 -2.70 -17.31
N LYS A 371 9.35 -2.25 -16.51
CA LYS A 371 8.07 -1.75 -17.02
C LYS A 371 8.04 -0.23 -17.19
N ASN A 372 9.17 0.35 -17.59
CA ASN A 372 9.32 1.78 -17.84
C ASN A 372 9.07 2.67 -16.62
N TYR A 373 9.53 2.24 -15.46
CA TYR A 373 9.53 3.05 -14.27
C TYR A 373 10.95 3.33 -13.79
N THR A 374 11.15 4.48 -13.15
CA THR A 374 12.30 4.76 -12.31
C THR A 374 11.82 5.28 -10.97
N TYR A 375 12.25 4.64 -9.90
CA TYR A 375 12.10 5.15 -8.57
C TYR A 375 13.17 6.18 -8.28
N TYR A 376 12.76 7.25 -7.64
CA TYR A 376 13.63 8.26 -7.06
C TYR A 376 13.41 8.28 -5.56
N TRP A 377 14.48 8.43 -4.81
CA TRP A 377 14.43 8.60 -3.37
C TRP A 377 15.30 9.76 -2.94
N SER A 378 14.82 10.51 -1.95
CA SER A 378 15.62 11.46 -1.18
C SER A 378 15.15 11.48 0.29
N PRO A 379 15.98 11.91 1.25
CA PRO A 379 15.56 12.04 2.65
C PRO A 379 14.33 12.96 2.83
N ALA A 380 14.18 13.96 1.96
CA ALA A 380 13.13 14.97 2.05
C ALA A 380 11.79 14.54 1.43
N THR A 381 11.79 13.53 0.54
CA THR A 381 10.59 13.17 -0.22
C THR A 381 10.18 11.71 -0.03
N GLY A 382 11.07 10.83 0.45
CA GLY A 382 10.84 9.39 0.39
C GLY A 382 11.07 8.81 -1.00
N ALA A 383 10.63 7.57 -1.22
CA ALA A 383 10.78 6.84 -2.47
C ALA A 383 9.48 6.89 -3.27
N HIS A 384 9.55 7.36 -4.53
CA HIS A 384 8.38 7.43 -5.40
C HIS A 384 8.75 7.15 -6.86
N PRO A 385 7.87 6.44 -7.63
CA PRO A 385 8.10 6.12 -9.02
C PRO A 385 7.75 7.27 -9.97
N VAL A 386 8.50 7.37 -11.05
CA VAL A 386 8.13 8.11 -12.26
C VAL A 386 7.94 7.10 -13.39
N LYS A 387 6.85 7.21 -14.12
CA LYS A 387 6.54 6.37 -15.28
C LYS A 387 7.03 7.01 -16.56
N TRP A 388 7.90 6.33 -17.29
CA TRP A 388 8.39 6.78 -18.59
C TRP A 388 7.41 6.46 -19.72
N GLY A 389 7.50 7.24 -20.79
CA GLY A 389 6.60 7.11 -21.93
C GLY A 389 5.21 7.75 -21.71
N THR A 390 4.96 8.33 -20.53
CA THR A 390 3.79 9.18 -20.25
C THR A 390 4.10 10.64 -20.50
N GLY A 391 3.08 11.46 -20.66
CA GLY A 391 3.24 12.90 -20.79
C GLY A 391 4.04 13.51 -19.64
N ILE A 392 3.72 13.10 -18.38
CA ILE A 392 4.39 13.62 -17.18
C ILE A 392 5.85 13.16 -17.11
N GLY A 393 6.13 11.87 -17.31
CA GLY A 393 7.50 11.37 -17.29
C GLY A 393 8.39 12.02 -18.35
N ASN A 394 7.87 12.19 -19.57
CA ASN A 394 8.59 12.87 -20.65
C ASN A 394 8.87 14.36 -20.34
N ALA A 395 7.88 15.06 -19.77
CA ALA A 395 8.03 16.45 -19.35
C ALA A 395 9.04 16.60 -18.18
N TYR A 396 9.01 15.66 -17.22
CA TYR A 396 9.99 15.62 -16.13
C TYR A 396 11.42 15.44 -16.66
N LYS A 397 11.59 14.56 -17.65
CA LYS A 397 12.89 14.37 -18.33
C LYS A 397 13.35 15.65 -19.05
N ALA A 398 12.45 16.29 -19.80
CA ALA A 398 12.74 17.54 -20.52
C ALA A 398 13.09 18.70 -19.57
N ALA A 399 12.51 18.72 -18.38
CA ALA A 399 12.78 19.71 -17.35
C ALA A 399 14.10 19.50 -16.59
N GLY A 400 14.89 18.46 -16.91
CA GLY A 400 16.17 18.19 -16.26
C GLY A 400 16.06 17.31 -15.01
N LEU A 401 14.99 16.53 -14.89
CA LEU A 401 14.78 15.55 -13.82
C LEU A 401 14.80 16.21 -12.40
N GLU A 402 15.52 15.57 -11.44
CA GLU A 402 15.65 16.05 -10.08
C GLU A 402 16.41 17.38 -9.96
N ARG A 403 17.17 17.78 -10.98
CA ARG A 403 17.81 19.09 -11.04
C ARG A 403 16.80 20.19 -11.40
N GLY A 404 15.79 19.88 -12.18
CA GLY A 404 14.71 20.78 -12.57
C GLY A 404 13.60 20.86 -11.53
N TRP A 405 12.64 19.94 -11.57
CA TRP A 405 11.50 19.97 -10.65
C TRP A 405 11.78 19.33 -9.29
N GLY A 406 12.95 18.74 -9.09
CA GLY A 406 13.30 18.04 -7.87
C GLY A 406 12.81 16.60 -7.86
N TYR A 407 12.70 16.02 -6.68
CA TYR A 407 12.28 14.63 -6.49
C TYR A 407 10.76 14.51 -6.50
N PRO A 408 10.17 13.40 -7.03
CA PRO A 408 8.75 13.14 -6.88
C PRO A 408 8.40 12.97 -5.39
N VAL A 409 7.22 13.41 -4.99
CA VAL A 409 6.69 13.25 -3.62
C VAL A 409 5.51 12.28 -3.57
N MET A 410 5.12 11.74 -4.71
CA MET A 410 4.07 10.75 -4.87
C MET A 410 4.19 10.07 -6.23
N ALA A 411 3.50 8.95 -6.43
CA ALA A 411 3.29 8.37 -7.76
C ALA A 411 2.32 9.22 -8.59
N GLU A 412 2.38 9.08 -9.93
CA GLU A 412 1.39 9.66 -10.84
C GLU A 412 -0.03 9.22 -10.46
N ARG A 413 -0.96 10.16 -10.34
CA ARG A 413 -2.38 9.92 -10.05
C ARG A 413 -3.25 10.28 -11.23
N LYS A 414 -4.19 9.40 -11.55
CA LYS A 414 -5.26 9.69 -12.50
C LYS A 414 -6.35 10.52 -11.82
N ILE A 415 -6.86 11.50 -12.55
CA ILE A 415 -8.00 12.33 -12.18
C ILE A 415 -8.93 12.45 -13.39
N PRO A 416 -10.20 12.87 -13.22
CA PRO A 416 -11.12 13.05 -14.33
C PRO A 416 -10.53 13.98 -15.39
N GLY A 417 -10.37 13.47 -16.62
CA GLY A 417 -9.81 14.20 -17.76
C GLY A 417 -8.29 14.27 -17.84
N GLY A 418 -7.54 13.58 -16.94
CA GLY A 418 -6.10 13.63 -17.00
C GLY A 418 -5.36 12.89 -15.88
N ALA A 419 -4.15 13.38 -15.58
CA ALA A 419 -3.30 12.86 -14.51
C ALA A 419 -2.42 13.98 -13.95
N TYR A 420 -1.88 13.77 -12.76
CA TYR A 420 -0.87 14.66 -12.19
C TYR A 420 0.16 13.91 -11.36
N GLN A 421 1.30 14.55 -11.16
CA GLN A 421 2.35 14.12 -10.23
C GLN A 421 3.01 15.34 -9.61
N ASP A 422 3.25 15.27 -8.31
CA ASP A 422 3.88 16.36 -7.55
C ASP A 422 5.37 16.08 -7.34
N PHE A 423 6.16 17.19 -7.38
CA PHE A 423 7.61 17.16 -7.22
C PHE A 423 8.04 18.24 -6.24
N ARG A 424 9.21 18.02 -5.60
CA ARG A 424 9.79 18.97 -4.64
C ARG A 424 11.28 19.21 -4.93
N ASN A 425 11.63 20.48 -5.09
CA ASN A 425 13.00 20.95 -5.24
C ASN A 425 13.35 21.96 -4.13
N GLY A 426 13.89 21.48 -3.01
CA GLY A 426 14.06 22.29 -1.82
C GLY A 426 12.70 22.76 -1.28
N ASN A 427 12.52 24.08 -1.20
CA ASN A 427 11.24 24.70 -0.80
C ASN A 427 10.25 24.84 -1.97
N ALA A 428 10.70 24.73 -3.20
CA ALA A 428 9.82 24.80 -4.37
C ALA A 428 9.03 23.50 -4.54
N ARG A 429 7.74 23.64 -4.76
CA ARG A 429 6.81 22.52 -5.07
C ARG A 429 6.22 22.73 -6.45
N TYR A 430 6.21 21.66 -7.23
CA TYR A 430 5.70 21.66 -8.60
C TYR A 430 4.64 20.57 -8.75
N ARG A 431 3.60 20.84 -9.53
CA ARG A 431 2.64 19.85 -10.01
C ARG A 431 2.70 19.80 -11.53
N ALA A 432 3.15 18.67 -12.07
CA ALA A 432 3.00 18.38 -13.48
C ALA A 432 1.60 17.80 -13.70
N MET A 433 0.84 18.38 -14.62
CA MET A 433 -0.51 17.94 -14.97
C MET A 433 -0.58 17.62 -16.46
N TYR A 434 -1.21 16.52 -16.76
CA TYR A 434 -1.46 16.07 -18.14
C TYR A 434 -2.96 16.03 -18.41
N SER A 435 -3.38 16.57 -19.55
CA SER A 435 -4.68 16.26 -20.15
C SER A 435 -4.49 16.07 -21.67
N PRO A 436 -5.40 15.32 -22.35
CA PRO A 436 -5.35 15.19 -23.82
C PRO A 436 -5.42 16.53 -24.56
N ALA A 437 -6.15 17.50 -24.00
CA ALA A 437 -6.36 18.81 -24.60
C ALA A 437 -5.17 19.77 -24.45
N THR A 438 -4.41 19.68 -23.34
CA THR A 438 -3.35 20.67 -23.02
C THR A 438 -1.94 20.09 -23.10
N GLY A 439 -1.82 18.76 -23.23
CA GLY A 439 -0.56 18.07 -23.01
C GLY A 439 -0.13 18.15 -21.53
N THR A 440 1.17 17.99 -21.28
CA THR A 440 1.71 18.15 -19.92
C THR A 440 2.20 19.57 -19.72
N ARG A 441 1.72 20.20 -18.63
CA ARG A 441 2.13 21.53 -18.18
C ARG A 441 2.42 21.48 -16.68
N VAL A 442 3.27 22.42 -16.23
CA VAL A 442 3.67 22.48 -14.81
C VAL A 442 3.11 23.73 -14.13
N ILE A 443 2.66 23.55 -12.89
CA ILE A 443 2.29 24.64 -11.98
C ILE A 443 3.30 24.66 -10.85
N LYS A 444 3.90 25.82 -10.58
CA LYS A 444 4.73 26.03 -9.38
C LYS A 444 3.81 26.28 -8.19
N LEU A 445 3.46 25.22 -7.43
CA LEU A 445 2.51 25.29 -6.31
C LEU A 445 2.95 26.27 -5.20
N SER A 446 4.26 26.45 -5.01
CA SER A 446 4.84 27.43 -4.07
C SER A 446 4.95 28.84 -4.64
N GLY A 447 4.52 29.06 -5.89
CA GLY A 447 4.47 30.39 -6.52
C GLY A 447 3.12 31.08 -6.30
N GLY A 448 3.06 32.37 -6.64
CA GLY A 448 1.84 33.17 -6.49
C GLY A 448 0.67 32.58 -7.29
N ILE A 449 0.90 32.25 -8.58
CA ILE A 449 -0.13 31.66 -9.45
C ILE A 449 -0.59 30.29 -8.92
N GLY A 450 0.35 29.42 -8.52
CA GLY A 450 0.01 28.11 -7.95
C GLY A 450 -0.76 28.22 -6.63
N THR A 451 -0.43 29.19 -5.79
CA THR A 451 -1.18 29.46 -4.55
C THR A 451 -2.61 29.95 -4.86
N ALA A 452 -2.77 30.83 -5.83
CA ALA A 452 -4.09 31.31 -6.26
C ALA A 452 -4.94 30.19 -6.87
N TRP A 453 -4.34 29.33 -7.71
CA TRP A 453 -4.99 28.17 -8.30
C TRP A 453 -5.48 27.18 -7.22
N GLN A 454 -4.66 26.91 -6.21
CA GLN A 454 -5.03 26.05 -5.06
C GLN A 454 -6.23 26.64 -4.30
N LYS A 455 -6.19 27.95 -3.99
CA LYS A 455 -7.29 28.65 -3.29
C LYS A 455 -8.60 28.68 -4.09
N ALA A 456 -8.51 28.69 -5.42
CA ALA A 456 -9.67 28.71 -6.30
C ALA A 456 -10.37 27.34 -6.44
N GLY A 457 -9.77 26.23 -5.99
CA GLY A 457 -10.33 24.88 -6.11
C GLY A 457 -9.71 24.05 -7.25
N HIS A 458 -8.46 24.33 -7.60
CA HIS A 458 -7.64 23.56 -8.52
C HIS A 458 -8.24 23.48 -9.94
N GLU A 459 -8.07 22.31 -10.60
CA GLU A 459 -8.60 22.04 -11.94
C GLU A 459 -10.15 22.08 -12.02
N HIS A 460 -10.82 21.93 -10.90
CA HIS A 460 -12.28 22.03 -10.84
C HIS A 460 -12.78 23.47 -11.12
N ALA A 461 -11.97 24.47 -10.78
CA ALA A 461 -12.34 25.88 -10.98
C ALA A 461 -11.72 26.47 -12.26
N TRP A 462 -10.39 26.32 -12.46
CA TRP A 462 -9.67 26.94 -13.57
C TRP A 462 -9.38 25.98 -14.73
N GLY A 463 -9.61 24.68 -14.54
CA GLY A 463 -9.20 23.66 -15.49
C GLY A 463 -7.73 23.28 -15.36
N TYR A 464 -7.25 22.54 -16.35
CA TYR A 464 -5.84 22.16 -16.47
C TYR A 464 -4.98 23.34 -16.92
N PRO A 465 -3.71 23.43 -16.53
CA PRO A 465 -2.82 24.42 -17.11
C PRO A 465 -2.69 24.19 -18.61
N ALA A 466 -2.92 25.23 -19.41
CA ALA A 466 -2.81 25.21 -20.88
C ALA A 466 -1.41 25.67 -21.33
N THR A 467 -0.72 26.42 -20.49
CA THR A 467 0.69 26.81 -20.71
C THR A 467 1.49 26.54 -19.45
N ASP A 468 2.81 26.52 -19.54
CA ASP A 468 3.67 26.74 -18.40
C ASP A 468 3.64 28.24 -18.04
N GLU A 469 4.20 28.63 -16.87
CA GLU A 469 4.38 30.05 -16.54
C GLU A 469 5.26 30.72 -17.59
N TYR A 470 4.83 31.88 -18.11
CA TYR A 470 5.57 32.67 -19.06
C TYR A 470 5.69 34.14 -18.62
N ALA A 471 6.74 34.79 -19.05
CA ALA A 471 7.00 36.19 -18.68
C ALA A 471 6.00 37.13 -19.40
N VAL A 472 5.52 38.11 -18.64
CA VAL A 472 4.74 39.26 -19.12
C VAL A 472 5.34 40.55 -18.56
N SER A 473 4.91 41.69 -19.08
CA SER A 473 5.34 42.98 -18.54
C SER A 473 5.02 43.07 -17.03
N GLY A 474 6.03 43.25 -16.22
CA GLY A 474 5.89 43.38 -14.77
C GLY A 474 5.63 42.08 -13.98
N GLY A 475 5.68 40.88 -14.61
CA GLY A 475 5.37 39.67 -13.87
C GLY A 475 5.47 38.35 -14.65
N MET A 476 4.67 37.41 -14.23
CA MET A 476 4.51 36.07 -14.85
C MET A 476 3.04 35.78 -15.05
N ALA A 477 2.69 35.08 -16.12
CA ALA A 477 1.32 34.66 -16.38
C ALA A 477 1.25 33.15 -16.69
N GLN A 478 0.08 32.57 -16.47
CA GLN A 478 -0.24 31.19 -16.86
C GLN A 478 -1.69 31.10 -17.31
N ARG A 479 -1.93 30.37 -18.41
CA ARG A 479 -3.28 30.10 -18.95
C ARG A 479 -3.78 28.73 -18.51
N PHE A 480 -5.09 28.63 -18.32
CA PHE A 480 -5.79 27.42 -17.93
C PHE A 480 -6.92 27.08 -18.91
N SER A 481 -7.29 25.80 -19.00
CA SER A 481 -8.18 25.26 -20.03
C SER A 481 -9.63 25.75 -19.94
N ARG A 482 -10.04 26.37 -18.85
CA ARG A 482 -11.38 27.00 -18.70
C ARG A 482 -11.36 28.50 -19.00
N GLY A 483 -10.46 28.94 -19.87
CA GLY A 483 -10.36 30.35 -20.27
C GLY A 483 -9.78 31.29 -19.20
N VAL A 484 -9.23 30.73 -18.12
CA VAL A 484 -8.63 31.53 -17.04
C VAL A 484 -7.18 31.90 -17.42
N VAL A 485 -6.84 33.18 -17.22
CA VAL A 485 -5.47 33.70 -17.26
C VAL A 485 -5.15 34.27 -15.89
N ALA A 486 -4.17 33.68 -15.20
CA ALA A 486 -3.67 34.16 -13.92
C ALA A 486 -2.34 34.90 -14.14
N THR A 487 -2.23 36.14 -13.67
CA THR A 487 -1.03 36.97 -13.78
C THR A 487 -0.53 37.36 -12.40
N TRP A 488 0.69 36.98 -12.09
CA TRP A 488 1.40 37.41 -10.88
C TRP A 488 2.19 38.68 -11.18
N HIS A 489 2.02 39.72 -10.35
CA HIS A 489 2.66 41.02 -10.49
C HIS A 489 3.85 41.12 -9.52
N ARG A 490 5.04 41.37 -10.06
CA ARG A 490 6.28 41.45 -9.27
C ARG A 490 6.25 42.64 -8.28
N SER A 491 5.66 43.77 -8.66
CA SER A 491 5.64 44.99 -7.85
C SER A 491 4.79 44.86 -6.59
N THR A 492 3.73 44.04 -6.64
CA THR A 492 2.76 43.88 -5.55
C THR A 492 2.77 42.51 -4.90
N GLY A 493 3.40 41.49 -5.54
CA GLY A 493 3.33 40.10 -5.14
C GLY A 493 1.93 39.48 -5.30
N LYS A 494 0.95 40.20 -5.84
CA LYS A 494 -0.44 39.76 -5.97
C LYS A 494 -0.67 39.06 -7.31
N VAL A 495 -1.72 38.26 -7.36
CA VAL A 495 -2.21 37.60 -8.58
C VAL A 495 -3.54 38.22 -8.98
N THR A 496 -3.64 38.65 -10.23
CA THR A 496 -4.90 39.00 -10.89
C THR A 496 -5.36 37.83 -11.76
N VAL A 497 -6.67 37.66 -11.87
CA VAL A 497 -7.31 36.60 -12.66
C VAL A 497 -8.26 37.25 -13.64
N SER A 498 -8.09 36.95 -14.92
CA SER A 498 -9.04 37.30 -15.98
C SER A 498 -9.58 36.04 -16.63
N ARG A 499 -10.77 36.19 -17.25
CA ARG A 499 -11.34 35.14 -18.12
C ARG A 499 -11.36 35.71 -19.53
N GLY A 500 -10.77 34.94 -20.46
CA GLY A 500 -10.79 35.25 -21.88
C GLY A 500 -11.92 34.53 -22.58
#